data_676d07cd5c0cbaeee1f4fc528ca78712
#
_entry.id   676d07cd5c0cbaeee1f4fc528ca78712
#
_cell.length_a   1.000
_cell.length_b   1.000
_cell.length_c   1.000
_cell.angle_alpha   90.00
_cell.angle_beta   90.00
_cell.angle_gamma   90.00
#
_symmetry.space_group_name_H-M   'P 1'
#
loop_
_entity.id
_entity.type
_entity.pdbx_description
1 polymer ?
#
loop_
_entity_poly.entity_id
_entity_poly.type
_entity_poly.pdbx_seq_one_letter_code
_entity_poly.pdbx_strand_id
1 'polypeptide(L)'
;MIRVFQMKMLDKGAEGYDEWLNAFRLTTAFGSKLFEDYMLDLYDYKASLNTTDLENAFQIMNRWSDEDKKLIDWIDKGATKSMSVGDILELEVDANVRTYMVDGYGFTEIREAMINGFAV
;
A
#
# COMPACT_ATOMS: atom_id res chain seq x y z
N MET A 1 -1.08 -8.05 -12.03
CA MET A 1 -1.43 -6.68 -11.61
C MET A 1 -1.17 -6.50 -10.13
N ILE A 2 -0.64 -5.37 -9.78
CA ILE A 2 -0.44 -5.02 -8.38
C ILE A 2 -1.24 -3.77 -8.07
N ARG A 3 -2.05 -3.81 -7.00
CA ARG A 3 -2.76 -2.64 -6.48
C ARG A 3 -2.00 -2.08 -5.30
N VAL A 4 -1.84 -0.76 -5.28
CA VAL A 4 -1.08 -0.05 -4.25
C VAL A 4 -2.06 0.64 -3.30
N PHE A 5 -1.88 0.38 -2.01
CA PHE A 5 -2.65 1.00 -0.95
C PHE A 5 -1.70 1.74 -0.02
N GLN A 6 -2.04 2.97 0.27
CA GLN A 6 -1.27 3.80 1.18
C GLN A 6 -2.17 4.35 2.27
N MET A 7 -1.60 4.55 3.45
CA MET A 7 -2.35 5.07 4.58
C MET A 7 -2.85 6.48 4.26
N LYS A 8 -4.08 6.78 4.69
CA LYS A 8 -4.67 8.11 4.55
C LYS A 8 -3.77 9.15 5.19
N MET A 9 -3.86 10.38 4.69
CA MET A 9 -3.21 11.53 5.30
C MET A 9 -4.27 12.35 6.01
N LEU A 10 -4.24 12.36 7.34
CA LEU A 10 -5.17 13.13 8.14
C LEU A 10 -4.50 14.36 8.72
N ASP A 11 -5.21 15.47 8.71
CA ASP A 11 -4.75 16.72 9.32
C ASP A 11 -4.97 16.67 10.84
N LYS A 12 -4.10 17.37 11.55
CA LYS A 12 -4.25 17.52 12.99
C LYS A 12 -5.60 18.17 13.30
N GLY A 13 -6.36 17.54 14.17
CA GLY A 13 -7.70 17.99 14.49
C GLY A 13 -8.81 17.26 13.74
N ALA A 14 -8.47 16.48 12.70
CA ALA A 14 -9.45 15.63 12.03
C ALA A 14 -9.94 14.53 12.96
N GLU A 15 -11.18 14.08 12.73
CA GLU A 15 -11.70 12.93 13.46
C GLU A 15 -10.83 11.69 13.21
N GLY A 16 -10.45 10.98 14.27
CA GLY A 16 -9.62 9.80 14.19
C GLY A 16 -8.13 10.07 13.98
N TYR A 17 -7.70 11.32 14.09
CA TYR A 17 -6.30 11.69 13.87
C TYR A 17 -5.34 10.95 14.80
N ASP A 18 -5.65 10.86 16.08
CA ASP A 18 -4.74 10.23 17.06
C ASP A 18 -4.58 8.73 16.79
N GLU A 19 -5.67 8.05 16.45
CA GLU A 19 -5.65 6.63 16.09
C GLU A 19 -4.85 6.41 14.81
N TRP A 20 -5.10 7.25 13.80
CA TRP A 20 -4.34 7.21 12.55
C TRP A 20 -2.85 7.45 12.77
N LEU A 21 -2.50 8.48 13.54
CA LEU A 21 -1.10 8.83 13.80
C LEU A 21 -0.36 7.70 14.48
N ASN A 22 -1.00 7.06 15.46
CA ASN A 22 -0.43 5.91 16.14
C ASN A 22 -0.17 4.75 15.17
N ALA A 23 -1.17 4.40 14.35
CA ALA A 23 -1.03 3.34 13.35
C ALA A 23 0.04 3.70 12.31
N PHE A 24 0.08 4.95 11.86
CA PHE A 24 1.07 5.41 10.90
C PHE A 24 2.49 5.25 11.44
N ARG A 25 2.71 5.65 12.70
CA ARG A 25 4.01 5.51 13.36
C ARG A 25 4.43 4.06 13.53
N LEU A 26 3.50 3.20 13.92
CA LEU A 26 3.77 1.78 14.10
C LEU A 26 4.15 1.10 12.81
N THR A 27 3.39 1.33 11.73
CA THR A 27 3.66 0.69 10.44
C THR A 27 4.91 1.26 9.77
N THR A 28 5.18 2.55 9.91
CA THR A 28 6.36 3.17 9.34
C THR A 28 7.63 2.68 10.04
N ALA A 29 7.59 2.53 11.36
CA ALA A 29 8.76 2.12 12.14
C ALA A 29 8.98 0.60 12.12
N PHE A 30 7.91 -0.19 12.15
CA PHE A 30 8.00 -1.63 12.38
C PHE A 30 7.44 -2.46 11.21
N GLY A 31 6.88 -1.82 10.18
CA GLY A 31 6.33 -2.54 9.04
C GLY A 31 5.23 -3.51 9.44
N SER A 32 5.33 -4.73 8.93
CA SER A 32 4.32 -5.77 9.18
C SER A 32 4.33 -6.31 10.60
N LYS A 33 5.40 -6.09 11.35
CA LYS A 33 5.60 -6.70 12.66
C LYS A 33 4.50 -6.36 13.67
N LEU A 34 4.02 -5.11 13.64
CA LEU A 34 2.98 -4.64 14.55
C LEU A 34 1.67 -4.30 13.82
N PHE A 35 1.54 -4.78 12.58
CA PHE A 35 0.33 -4.55 11.80
C PHE A 35 -0.83 -5.36 12.37
N GLU A 36 -2.00 -4.72 12.47
CA GLU A 36 -3.24 -5.36 12.92
C GLU A 36 -4.36 -5.06 11.92
N ASP A 37 -5.32 -5.98 11.81
CA ASP A 37 -6.39 -5.91 10.80
C ASP A 37 -7.19 -4.61 10.84
N TYR A 38 -7.40 -4.03 12.03
CA TYR A 38 -8.16 -2.79 12.13
C TYR A 38 -7.50 -1.63 11.38
N MET A 39 -6.19 -1.71 11.15
CA MET A 39 -5.45 -0.66 10.45
C MET A 39 -5.81 -0.58 8.96
N LEU A 40 -6.41 -1.64 8.41
CA LEU A 40 -6.82 -1.67 7.00
C LEU A 40 -7.77 -0.53 6.63
N ASP A 41 -8.63 -0.14 7.56
CA ASP A 41 -9.60 0.94 7.34
C ASP A 41 -8.91 2.30 7.17
N LEU A 42 -7.64 2.38 7.51
CA LEU A 42 -6.84 3.60 7.39
C LEU A 42 -6.12 3.73 6.05
N TYR A 43 -6.27 2.73 5.18
CA TYR A 43 -5.61 2.70 3.86
C TYR A 43 -6.57 3.08 2.75
N ASP A 44 -6.04 3.77 1.74
CA ASP A 44 -6.76 4.10 0.52
C ASP A 44 -6.10 3.44 -0.69
N TYR A 45 -6.92 3.05 -1.66
CA TYR A 45 -6.47 2.53 -2.93
C TYR A 45 -5.93 3.68 -3.78
N LYS A 46 -4.65 3.63 -4.15
CA LYS A 46 -3.96 4.74 -4.83
C LYS A 46 -3.68 4.51 -6.30
N ALA A 47 -3.32 3.31 -6.68
CA ALA A 47 -2.92 3.02 -8.05
C ALA A 47 -2.96 1.53 -8.33
N SER A 48 -3.12 1.19 -9.63
CA SER A 48 -2.87 -0.16 -10.14
C SER A 48 -1.63 -0.12 -11.00
N LEU A 49 -0.78 -1.14 -10.90
CA LEU A 49 0.45 -1.24 -11.67
C LEU A 49 0.40 -2.46 -12.56
N ASN A 50 0.77 -2.28 -13.82
CA ASN A 50 0.81 -3.36 -14.80
C ASN A 50 2.11 -4.15 -14.66
N THR A 51 2.24 -4.85 -13.54
CA THR A 51 3.34 -5.74 -13.24
C THR A 51 2.86 -6.79 -12.24
N THR A 52 3.58 -7.90 -12.14
CA THR A 52 3.36 -8.93 -11.12
C THR A 52 4.58 -9.11 -10.22
N ASP A 53 5.58 -8.26 -10.38
CA ASP A 53 6.82 -8.30 -9.60
C ASP A 53 6.80 -7.21 -8.54
N LEU A 54 6.81 -7.57 -7.27
CA LEU A 54 6.76 -6.64 -6.14
C LEU A 54 7.93 -5.65 -6.16
N GLU A 55 9.13 -6.13 -6.47
CA GLU A 55 10.31 -5.28 -6.53
C GLU A 55 10.16 -4.25 -7.65
N ASN A 56 9.64 -4.66 -8.80
CA ASN A 56 9.37 -3.76 -9.92
C ASN A 56 8.31 -2.73 -9.55
N ALA A 57 7.29 -3.13 -8.79
CA ALA A 57 6.27 -2.20 -8.30
C ALA A 57 6.89 -1.11 -7.43
N PHE A 58 7.81 -1.49 -6.55
CA PHE A 58 8.54 -0.54 -5.71
C PHE A 58 9.33 0.45 -6.57
N GLN A 59 10.03 -0.05 -7.57
CA GLN A 59 10.80 0.79 -8.48
C GLN A 59 9.91 1.76 -9.26
N ILE A 60 8.79 1.28 -9.81
CA ILE A 60 7.84 2.10 -10.57
C ILE A 60 7.35 3.27 -9.69
N MET A 61 6.95 2.99 -8.47
CA MET A 61 6.39 3.99 -7.56
C MET A 61 7.44 4.98 -7.03
N ASN A 62 8.73 4.66 -7.15
CA ASN A 62 9.79 5.49 -6.59
C ASN A 62 10.64 6.21 -7.64
N ARG A 63 10.70 5.71 -8.87
CA ARG A 63 11.46 6.36 -9.95
C ARG A 63 10.61 7.32 -10.78
N TRP A 64 9.39 6.91 -11.09
CA TRP A 64 8.44 7.69 -11.89
C TRP A 64 9.01 8.14 -13.23
N SER A 65 9.85 7.30 -13.87
CA SER A 65 10.34 7.56 -15.21
C SER A 65 9.21 7.54 -16.22
N ASP A 66 9.46 8.02 -17.45
CA ASP A 66 8.43 8.00 -18.48
C ASP A 66 7.97 6.56 -18.77
N GLU A 67 8.90 5.60 -18.73
CA GLU A 67 8.55 4.19 -18.91
C GLU A 67 7.72 3.67 -17.75
N ASP A 68 8.06 4.04 -16.53
CA ASP A 68 7.32 3.63 -15.33
C ASP A 68 5.89 4.19 -15.34
N LYS A 69 5.74 5.45 -15.74
CA LYS A 69 4.42 6.11 -15.79
C LYS A 69 3.42 5.40 -16.70
N LYS A 70 3.89 4.74 -17.74
CA LYS A 70 3.04 3.96 -18.66
C LYS A 70 2.44 2.74 -17.98
N LEU A 71 3.03 2.28 -16.90
CA LEU A 71 2.59 1.08 -16.16
C LEU A 71 1.62 1.44 -15.03
N ILE A 72 1.39 2.72 -14.78
CA ILE A 72 0.58 3.18 -13.64
C ILE A 72 -0.80 3.61 -14.10
N ASP A 73 -1.82 3.02 -13.49
CA ASP A 73 -3.20 3.48 -13.59
C ASP A 73 -3.58 4.13 -12.27
N TRP A 74 -3.63 5.45 -12.27
CA TRP A 74 -3.86 6.23 -11.06
C TRP A 74 -5.33 6.20 -10.63
N ILE A 75 -5.56 5.92 -9.35
CA ILE A 75 -6.87 6.08 -8.71
C ILE A 75 -6.91 7.44 -8.00
N ASP A 76 -5.83 7.81 -7.32
CA ASP A 76 -5.75 9.08 -6.59
C ASP A 76 -4.31 9.62 -6.68
N LYS A 77 -3.97 10.18 -7.81
CA LYS A 77 -2.61 10.67 -8.08
C LYS A 77 -2.20 11.80 -7.13
N GLY A 78 -3.13 12.71 -6.83
CA GLY A 78 -2.83 13.91 -6.06
C GLY A 78 -2.43 13.63 -4.61
N ALA A 79 -2.89 12.53 -4.05
CA ALA A 79 -2.61 12.14 -2.67
C ALA A 79 -1.62 10.97 -2.58
N THR A 80 -1.07 10.53 -3.71
CA THR A 80 -0.15 9.40 -3.75
C THR A 80 1.28 9.86 -3.48
N LYS A 81 1.99 9.10 -2.67
CA LYS A 81 3.40 9.31 -2.33
C LYS A 81 4.27 8.23 -2.94
N SER A 82 5.58 8.41 -2.87
CA SER A 82 6.53 7.33 -3.12
C SER A 82 6.25 6.17 -2.17
N MET A 83 6.50 4.95 -2.65
CA MET A 83 6.30 3.75 -1.84
C MET A 83 7.32 3.67 -0.71
N SER A 84 6.86 3.33 0.47
CA SER A 84 7.69 3.25 1.67
C SER A 84 7.21 2.14 2.60
N VAL A 85 8.00 1.87 3.64
CA VAL A 85 7.65 0.90 4.67
C VAL A 85 6.27 1.22 5.24
N GLY A 86 5.44 0.21 5.34
CA GLY A 86 4.06 0.33 5.81
C GLY A 86 3.03 0.40 4.70
N ASP A 87 3.44 0.62 3.45
CA ASP A 87 2.51 0.55 2.32
C ASP A 87 2.10 -0.89 2.05
N ILE A 88 0.92 -1.06 1.46
CA ILE A 88 0.35 -2.37 1.17
C ILE A 88 0.25 -2.58 -0.33
N LEU A 89 0.66 -3.76 -0.77
CA LEU A 89 0.58 -4.20 -2.15
C LEU A 89 -0.31 -5.44 -2.24
N GLU A 90 -1.29 -5.39 -3.13
CA GLU A 90 -2.15 -6.52 -3.41
C GLU A 90 -1.77 -7.09 -4.77
N LEU A 91 -1.19 -8.28 -4.77
CA LEU A 91 -0.73 -8.96 -5.98
C LEU A 91 -1.82 -9.90 -6.48
N GLU A 92 -2.26 -9.67 -7.70
CA GLU A 92 -3.22 -10.56 -8.39
C GLU A 92 -2.53 -11.21 -9.57
N VAL A 93 -2.44 -12.55 -9.53
CA VAL A 93 -1.93 -13.37 -10.62
C VAL A 93 -2.98 -14.45 -10.88
N ASP A 94 -3.54 -14.45 -12.09
CA ASP A 94 -4.67 -15.31 -12.46
C ASP A 94 -5.84 -15.05 -11.48
N ALA A 95 -6.33 -16.07 -10.81
CA ALA A 95 -7.42 -15.93 -9.83
C ALA A 95 -6.90 -15.82 -8.39
N ASN A 96 -5.59 -15.78 -8.20
CA ASN A 96 -4.98 -15.74 -6.87
C ASN A 96 -4.63 -14.31 -6.48
N VAL A 97 -5.03 -13.93 -5.27
CA VAL A 97 -4.74 -12.61 -4.70
C VAL A 97 -3.99 -12.81 -3.40
N ARG A 98 -2.85 -12.13 -3.27
CA ARG A 98 -2.04 -12.13 -2.05
C ARG A 98 -1.72 -10.71 -1.67
N THR A 99 -1.65 -10.43 -0.37
CA THR A 99 -1.41 -9.11 0.15
C THR A 99 -0.10 -9.04 0.90
N TYR A 100 0.69 -8.06 0.56
CA TYR A 100 2.03 -7.85 1.12
C TYR A 100 2.14 -6.47 1.72
N MET A 101 2.95 -6.35 2.75
CA MET A 101 3.36 -5.05 3.27
C MET A 101 4.82 -4.79 2.92
N VAL A 102 5.13 -3.56 2.56
CA VAL A 102 6.52 -3.12 2.37
C VAL A 102 7.18 -3.06 3.74
N ASP A 103 8.23 -3.85 3.93
CA ASP A 103 9.03 -3.88 5.15
C ASP A 103 10.40 -3.24 4.92
N GLY A 104 11.19 -3.12 5.98
CA GLY A 104 12.56 -2.61 5.88
C GLY A 104 13.45 -3.45 4.99
N TYR A 105 13.17 -4.73 4.87
CA TYR A 105 13.85 -5.67 3.99
C TYR A 105 12.82 -6.41 3.15
N GLY A 106 12.51 -5.85 1.97
CA GLY A 106 11.61 -6.50 1.03
C GLY A 106 10.14 -6.42 1.43
N PHE A 107 9.42 -7.51 1.22
CA PHE A 107 7.97 -7.56 1.35
C PHE A 107 7.57 -8.76 2.21
N THR A 108 6.60 -8.56 3.08
CA THR A 108 6.08 -9.63 3.93
C THR A 108 4.62 -9.86 3.58
N GLU A 109 4.27 -11.10 3.29
CA GLU A 109 2.87 -11.47 3.06
C GLU A 109 2.12 -11.37 4.38
N ILE A 110 1.09 -10.54 4.40
CA ILE A 110 0.29 -10.32 5.60
C ILE A 110 -1.04 -11.04 5.54
N ARG A 111 -1.52 -11.36 4.32
CA ARG A 111 -2.81 -12.02 4.18
C ARG A 111 -3.01 -12.53 2.76
N GLU A 112 -3.72 -13.66 2.62
CA GLU A 112 -4.20 -14.14 1.33
C GLU A 112 -5.57 -13.53 1.01
N ALA A 113 -5.82 -13.30 -0.27
CA ALA A 113 -7.11 -12.85 -0.78
C ALA A 113 -7.68 -11.64 -0.04
N MET A 114 -6.85 -10.67 0.29
CA MET A 114 -7.26 -9.52 1.08
C MET A 114 -8.07 -8.49 0.28
N ILE A 115 -8.13 -8.62 -1.03
CA ILE A 115 -8.93 -7.73 -1.89
C ILE A 115 -10.36 -7.60 -1.38
N ASN A 116 -10.93 -8.70 -0.90
CA ASN A 116 -12.28 -8.68 -0.35
C ASN A 116 -12.34 -7.88 0.96
N GLY A 117 -11.27 -7.87 1.72
CA GLY A 117 -11.17 -7.08 2.93
C GLY A 117 -11.16 -5.59 2.66
N PHE A 118 -10.56 -5.16 1.54
CA PHE A 118 -10.57 -3.76 1.13
C PHE A 118 -11.87 -3.37 0.41
N ALA A 119 -12.46 -4.30 -0.29
CA ALA A 119 -13.66 -4.04 -1.11
C ALA A 119 -14.96 -4.10 -0.31
N VAL A 120 -14.93 -4.68 0.85
CA VAL A 120 -16.13 -4.94 1.67
C VAL A 120 -16.37 -3.88 2.75
#